data_8063c9ae35a6b167b2eedf868b430e3d
#
_entry.id   8063c9ae35a6b167b2eedf868b430e3d
#
_cell.length_a   1.000
_cell.length_b   1.000
_cell.length_c   1.000
_cell.angle_alpha   90.00
_cell.angle_beta   90.00
_cell.angle_gamma   90.00
#
_symmetry.space_group_name_H-M   'P 1'
#
loop_
_entity.id
_entity.type
_entity.pdbx_description
1 polymer ?
#
loop_
_entity_poly.entity_id
_entity_poly.type
_entity_poly.pdbx_seq_one_letter_code
_entity_poly.pdbx_strand_id
1 'polypeptide(L)'
;MAEKGTIVVTVDAVKEQKTVNMAFPSLQEFAKRSTRISLALTSASKAYPLGLDQIAMYGVVDGDYPRFLVNTGMMYAREFTQEHSDNGLTWFSRKDGDFSLYAPKNNTLIFTNASYEKAFEQVAAKKVLIDDQKAAKMANAAIAVYAYEPQTFFDLGLDLSQTVISQAKEMLLLFDQKSEGGYTMDAYISMDTPKLANTLSQMVRSGYLARLKKDRIPFKIADLMQMFFIEDDLVTIKHMDVGEEQVQLIKQSLTGLL
;
A
#
# COMPACT_ATOMS: atom_id res chain seq x y z
N MET A 1 -17.54 2.61 -0.93
CA MET A 1 -16.80 2.58 0.35
C MET A 1 -15.96 1.33 0.39
N ALA A 2 -14.78 1.41 1.00
CA ALA A 2 -13.92 0.24 1.21
C ALA A 2 -14.65 -0.80 2.08
N GLU A 3 -14.41 -2.07 1.81
CA GLU A 3 -14.90 -3.16 2.66
C GLU A 3 -13.98 -3.31 3.87
N LYS A 4 -14.49 -3.87 4.97
CA LYS A 4 -13.68 -4.16 6.18
C LYS A 4 -12.42 -4.94 5.83
N GLY A 5 -11.29 -4.52 6.37
CA GLY A 5 -10.00 -5.14 6.11
C GLY A 5 -9.41 -4.81 4.74
N THR A 6 -9.98 -3.85 3.99
CA THR A 6 -9.36 -3.38 2.75
C THR A 6 -8.11 -2.56 3.05
N ILE A 7 -7.05 -2.91 2.36
CA ILE A 7 -5.78 -2.17 2.39
C ILE A 7 -5.50 -1.69 0.98
N VAL A 8 -5.19 -0.41 0.83
CA VAL A 8 -4.73 0.16 -0.42
C VAL A 8 -3.31 0.65 -0.25
N VAL A 9 -2.43 0.17 -1.10
CA VAL A 9 -1.02 0.60 -1.14
C VAL A 9 -0.77 1.31 -2.45
N THR A 10 -0.12 2.46 -2.41
CA THR A 10 0.39 3.10 -3.61
C THR A 10 1.88 3.36 -3.49
N VAL A 11 2.59 3.14 -4.58
CA VAL A 11 4.05 3.34 -4.66
C VAL A 11 4.34 4.22 -5.87
N ASP A 12 5.03 5.31 -5.64
CA ASP A 12 5.65 6.11 -6.71
C ASP A 12 6.85 5.32 -7.23
N ALA A 13 6.69 4.68 -8.39
CA ALA A 13 7.69 3.78 -8.94
C ALA A 13 8.97 4.50 -9.39
N VAL A 14 8.89 5.80 -9.64
CA VAL A 14 10.06 6.63 -10.00
C VAL A 14 10.90 6.90 -8.76
N LYS A 15 10.27 7.35 -7.66
CA LYS A 15 10.94 7.59 -6.38
C LYS A 15 11.47 6.27 -5.77
N GLU A 16 10.71 5.19 -5.89
CA GLU A 16 10.97 3.88 -5.26
C GLU A 16 11.50 2.83 -6.25
N GLN A 17 12.22 3.22 -7.29
CA GLN A 17 12.70 2.33 -8.36
C GLN A 17 13.43 1.09 -7.84
N LYS A 18 14.25 1.24 -6.79
CA LYS A 18 14.97 0.10 -6.17
C LYS A 18 14.00 -0.90 -5.54
N THR A 19 13.01 -0.40 -4.81
CA THR A 19 11.99 -1.22 -4.15
C THR A 19 11.16 -1.97 -5.18
N VAL A 20 10.72 -1.28 -6.24
CA VAL A 20 9.95 -1.87 -7.33
C VAL A 20 10.75 -2.94 -8.07
N ASN A 21 12.04 -2.70 -8.35
CA ASN A 21 12.92 -3.69 -8.99
C ASN A 21 13.13 -4.95 -8.11
N MET A 22 13.16 -4.79 -6.80
CA MET A 22 13.25 -5.94 -5.88
C MET A 22 11.94 -6.73 -5.83
N ALA A 23 10.79 -6.04 -5.89
CA ALA A 23 9.48 -6.68 -5.89
C ALA A 23 9.23 -7.47 -7.20
N PHE A 24 9.75 -7.00 -8.30
CA PHE A 24 9.52 -7.58 -9.63
C PHE A 24 10.84 -7.92 -10.35
N PRO A 25 11.66 -8.84 -9.81
CA PRO A 25 12.98 -9.13 -10.39
C PRO A 25 12.92 -9.67 -11.82
N SER A 26 11.85 -10.39 -12.16
CA SER A 26 11.62 -10.93 -13.51
C SER A 26 11.00 -9.91 -14.48
N LEU A 27 10.55 -8.76 -14.00
CA LEU A 27 9.82 -7.74 -14.76
C LEU A 27 10.52 -6.37 -14.72
N GLN A 28 11.83 -6.33 -14.64
CA GLN A 28 12.60 -5.07 -14.49
C GLN A 28 12.31 -4.04 -15.58
N GLU A 29 12.11 -4.46 -16.82
CA GLU A 29 11.77 -3.56 -17.92
C GLU A 29 10.38 -2.93 -17.75
N PHE A 30 9.43 -3.66 -17.16
CA PHE A 30 8.15 -3.11 -16.75
C PHE A 30 8.31 -2.14 -15.58
N ALA A 31 9.08 -2.53 -14.57
CA ALA A 31 9.35 -1.71 -13.40
C ALA A 31 9.96 -0.35 -13.77
N LYS A 32 10.89 -0.31 -14.73
CA LYS A 32 11.51 0.93 -15.24
C LYS A 32 10.54 1.86 -15.96
N ARG A 33 9.47 1.31 -16.54
CA ARG A 33 8.44 2.07 -17.28
C ARG A 33 7.26 2.47 -16.38
N SER A 34 7.19 1.93 -15.18
CA SER A 34 6.15 2.26 -14.20
C SER A 34 6.36 3.66 -13.64
N THR A 35 5.30 4.42 -13.52
CA THR A 35 5.28 5.70 -12.81
C THR A 35 4.61 5.55 -11.45
N ARG A 36 3.56 4.71 -11.37
CA ARG A 36 2.82 4.44 -10.13
C ARG A 36 2.27 3.02 -10.12
N ILE A 37 2.35 2.40 -8.96
CA ILE A 37 1.72 1.10 -8.69
C ILE A 37 0.70 1.31 -7.59
N SER A 38 -0.52 0.85 -7.82
CA SER A 38 -1.62 0.90 -6.84
C SER A 38 -2.17 -0.50 -6.64
N LEU A 39 -2.26 -0.93 -5.39
CA LEU A 39 -2.73 -2.25 -4.99
C LEU A 39 -3.88 -2.10 -4.01
N ALA A 40 -4.98 -2.82 -4.24
CA ALA A 40 -6.02 -3.04 -3.25
C ALA A 40 -5.98 -4.50 -2.82
N LEU A 41 -5.84 -4.72 -1.52
CA LEU A 41 -5.75 -6.03 -0.90
C LEU A 41 -7.01 -6.24 -0.06
N THR A 42 -7.68 -7.37 -0.26
CA THR A 42 -8.86 -7.74 0.53
C THR A 42 -8.71 -9.19 1.00
N SER A 43 -9.17 -9.49 2.20
CA SER A 43 -9.20 -10.86 2.70
C SER A 43 -10.60 -11.23 3.17
N ALA A 44 -11.03 -12.42 2.82
CA ALA A 44 -12.25 -13.03 3.35
C ALA A 44 -12.05 -13.62 4.75
N SER A 45 -10.81 -13.84 5.20
CA SER A 45 -10.48 -14.46 6.47
C SER A 45 -10.14 -13.40 7.52
N LYS A 46 -10.54 -13.67 8.77
CA LYS A 46 -10.16 -12.87 9.95
C LYS A 46 -8.98 -13.48 10.73
N ALA A 47 -8.48 -14.63 10.30
CA ALA A 47 -7.39 -15.33 10.96
C ALA A 47 -6.04 -14.78 10.49
N TYR A 48 -5.14 -14.49 11.41
CA TYR A 48 -3.78 -14.06 11.14
C TYR A 48 -2.78 -15.12 11.63
N PRO A 49 -1.67 -15.38 10.94
CA PRO A 49 -1.21 -14.77 9.68
C PRO A 49 -1.97 -15.32 8.46
N LEU A 50 -2.29 -14.44 7.51
CA LEU A 50 -2.93 -14.82 6.26
C LEU A 50 -1.88 -15.34 5.28
N GLY A 51 -2.13 -16.48 4.66
CA GLY A 51 -1.39 -16.91 3.48
C GLY A 51 -1.72 -16.01 2.28
N LEU A 52 -0.81 -15.88 1.32
CA LEU A 52 -1.03 -15.11 0.08
C LEU A 52 -2.23 -15.63 -0.73
N ASP A 53 -2.52 -16.94 -0.62
CA ASP A 53 -3.66 -17.63 -1.20
C ASP A 53 -5.02 -17.18 -0.63
N GLN A 54 -5.01 -16.53 0.53
CA GLN A 54 -6.19 -16.02 1.22
C GLN A 54 -6.44 -14.52 0.97
N ILE A 55 -5.54 -13.86 0.26
CA ILE A 55 -5.61 -12.42 -0.05
C ILE A 55 -5.95 -12.24 -1.52
N ALA A 56 -7.08 -11.60 -1.81
CA ALA A 56 -7.38 -11.14 -3.14
C ALA A 56 -6.67 -9.80 -3.37
N MET A 57 -5.86 -9.75 -4.42
CA MET A 57 -5.08 -8.59 -4.83
C MET A 57 -5.62 -8.05 -6.15
N TYR A 58 -5.88 -6.75 -6.18
CA TYR A 58 -6.27 -6.01 -7.37
C TYR A 58 -5.28 -4.88 -7.58
N GLY A 59 -4.58 -4.90 -8.71
CA GLY A 59 -3.51 -3.95 -9.00
C GLY A 59 -3.74 -3.15 -10.27
N VAL A 60 -3.31 -1.89 -10.22
CA VAL A 60 -3.22 -1.01 -11.38
C VAL A 60 -1.81 -0.45 -11.41
N VAL A 61 -1.17 -0.55 -12.57
CA VAL A 61 0.12 0.08 -12.83
C VAL A 61 -0.06 1.14 -13.91
N ASP A 62 0.31 2.36 -13.60
CA ASP A 62 0.44 3.44 -14.56
C ASP A 62 1.89 3.59 -14.98
N GLY A 63 2.12 3.85 -16.28
CA GLY A 63 3.46 3.96 -16.81
C GLY A 63 3.49 4.13 -18.33
N ASP A 64 4.67 4.04 -18.93
CA ASP A 64 4.82 4.08 -20.39
C ASP A 64 4.61 2.68 -20.99
N TYR A 65 3.34 2.30 -21.12
CA TYR A 65 2.92 1.00 -21.62
C TYR A 65 2.05 1.13 -22.88
N PRO A 66 2.64 1.01 -24.08
CA PRO A 66 1.83 0.89 -25.29
C PRO A 66 0.99 -0.38 -25.24
N ARG A 67 -0.34 -0.23 -25.18
CA ARG A 67 -1.31 -1.34 -25.08
C ARG A 67 -1.01 -2.48 -26.04
N PHE A 68 -0.75 -2.13 -27.30
CA PHE A 68 -0.49 -3.11 -28.35
C PHE A 68 0.75 -3.97 -28.02
N LEU A 69 1.85 -3.34 -27.63
CA LEU A 69 3.10 -4.06 -27.36
C LEU A 69 2.97 -4.99 -26.14
N VAL A 70 2.31 -4.51 -25.07
CA VAL A 70 2.08 -5.32 -23.87
C VAL A 70 1.24 -6.54 -24.19
N ASN A 71 0.07 -6.34 -24.79
CA ASN A 71 -0.86 -7.44 -25.06
C ASN A 71 -0.32 -8.41 -26.11
N THR A 72 0.40 -7.91 -27.13
CA THR A 72 1.06 -8.78 -28.11
C THR A 72 2.18 -9.58 -27.45
N GLY A 73 2.99 -8.96 -26.60
CA GLY A 73 4.02 -9.65 -25.82
C GLY A 73 3.46 -10.79 -24.98
N MET A 74 2.34 -10.55 -24.28
CA MET A 74 1.66 -11.57 -23.48
C MET A 74 1.09 -12.70 -24.34
N MET A 75 0.55 -12.41 -25.52
CA MET A 75 0.02 -13.41 -26.43
C MET A 75 1.09 -14.40 -26.89
N TYR A 76 2.35 -13.99 -27.01
CA TYR A 76 3.47 -14.83 -27.39
C TYR A 76 4.25 -15.41 -26.19
N ALA A 77 3.96 -14.96 -24.96
CA ALA A 77 4.62 -15.48 -23.78
C ALA A 77 4.10 -16.88 -23.44
N ARG A 78 5.02 -17.85 -23.34
CA ARG A 78 4.69 -19.27 -23.15
C ARG A 78 3.99 -19.57 -21.82
N GLU A 79 4.21 -18.73 -20.83
CA GLU A 79 3.69 -18.86 -19.48
C GLU A 79 2.23 -18.42 -19.36
N PHE A 80 1.70 -17.71 -20.36
CA PHE A 80 0.36 -17.14 -20.33
C PHE A 80 -0.58 -17.84 -21.32
N THR A 81 -1.86 -17.86 -20.96
CA THR A 81 -2.98 -18.26 -21.81
C THR A 81 -3.91 -17.07 -21.95
N GLN A 82 -4.37 -16.82 -23.16
CA GLN A 82 -5.37 -15.77 -23.40
C GLN A 82 -6.76 -16.30 -23.05
N GLU A 83 -7.45 -15.54 -22.22
CA GLU A 83 -8.80 -15.84 -21.75
C GLU A 83 -9.79 -14.78 -22.27
N HIS A 84 -11.06 -15.18 -22.35
CA HIS A 84 -12.16 -14.32 -22.79
C HIS A 84 -13.37 -14.54 -21.90
N SER A 85 -14.05 -13.45 -21.55
CA SER A 85 -15.36 -13.53 -20.93
C SER A 85 -16.48 -13.53 -21.99
N ASP A 86 -17.67 -13.92 -21.56
CA ASP A 86 -18.89 -13.85 -22.39
C ASP A 86 -19.20 -12.41 -22.83
N ASN A 87 -18.76 -11.42 -22.07
CA ASN A 87 -18.93 -9.98 -22.34
C ASN A 87 -17.84 -9.40 -23.28
N GLY A 88 -16.97 -10.25 -23.84
CA GLY A 88 -15.92 -9.83 -24.77
C GLY A 88 -14.70 -9.20 -24.11
N LEU A 89 -14.55 -9.25 -22.78
CA LEU A 89 -13.31 -8.89 -22.12
C LEU A 89 -12.23 -9.93 -22.47
N THR A 90 -11.01 -9.45 -22.62
CA THR A 90 -9.85 -10.29 -22.87
C THR A 90 -8.81 -10.02 -21.80
N TRP A 91 -8.15 -11.07 -21.31
CA TRP A 91 -6.99 -10.96 -20.43
C TRP A 91 -6.04 -12.14 -20.64
N PHE A 92 -4.90 -12.10 -19.96
CA PHE A 92 -3.91 -13.17 -19.97
C PHE A 92 -3.77 -13.73 -18.57
N SER A 93 -3.96 -15.04 -18.41
CA SER A 93 -3.77 -15.74 -17.15
C SER A 93 -2.51 -16.58 -17.20
N ARG A 94 -1.72 -16.56 -16.13
CA ARG A 94 -0.60 -17.51 -15.99
C ARG A 94 -1.15 -18.93 -15.95
N LYS A 95 -0.41 -19.87 -16.55
CA LYS A 95 -0.82 -21.30 -16.63
C LYS A 95 -0.85 -22.01 -15.29
N ASP A 96 -0.14 -21.50 -14.28
CA ASP A 96 -0.22 -21.94 -12.89
C ASP A 96 -1.47 -21.39 -12.16
N GLY A 97 -2.20 -20.48 -12.77
CA GLY A 97 -3.47 -19.95 -12.26
C GLY A 97 -3.35 -18.83 -11.23
N ASP A 98 -2.12 -18.44 -10.85
CA ASP A 98 -1.91 -17.53 -9.72
C ASP A 98 -2.03 -16.04 -10.07
N PHE A 99 -2.17 -15.72 -11.37
CA PHE A 99 -2.05 -14.32 -11.77
C PHE A 99 -2.67 -14.05 -13.14
N SER A 100 -3.43 -12.96 -13.24
CA SER A 100 -4.03 -12.48 -14.48
C SER A 100 -3.68 -11.02 -14.72
N LEU A 101 -3.48 -10.65 -15.99
CA LEU A 101 -3.16 -9.27 -16.37
C LEU A 101 -3.65 -8.90 -17.77
N TYR A 102 -3.84 -7.60 -18.02
CA TYR A 102 -4.14 -7.02 -19.33
C TYR A 102 -3.92 -5.52 -19.34
N ALA A 103 -3.53 -4.98 -20.49
CA ALA A 103 -3.49 -3.55 -20.73
C ALA A 103 -4.78 -3.09 -21.45
N PRO A 104 -5.78 -2.54 -20.74
CA PRO A 104 -7.07 -2.13 -21.36
C PRO A 104 -6.93 -0.89 -22.24
N LYS A 105 -5.98 -0.03 -21.93
CA LYS A 105 -5.62 1.19 -22.67
C LYS A 105 -4.12 1.44 -22.61
N ASN A 106 -3.63 2.40 -23.38
CA ASN A 106 -2.24 2.84 -23.24
C ASN A 106 -1.97 3.34 -21.82
N ASN A 107 -0.76 3.15 -21.36
CA ASN A 107 -0.23 3.65 -20.10
C ASN A 107 -0.88 3.06 -18.82
N THR A 108 -1.70 2.02 -18.96
CA THR A 108 -2.33 1.37 -17.81
C THR A 108 -2.32 -0.14 -17.97
N LEU A 109 -1.86 -0.84 -16.94
CA LEU A 109 -1.92 -2.28 -16.80
C LEU A 109 -2.79 -2.62 -15.59
N ILE A 110 -3.71 -3.56 -15.74
CA ILE A 110 -4.50 -4.14 -14.63
C ILE A 110 -4.01 -5.55 -14.39
N PHE A 111 -3.84 -5.92 -13.14
CA PHE A 111 -3.46 -7.27 -12.75
C PHE A 111 -4.15 -7.72 -11.46
N THR A 112 -4.29 -9.02 -11.29
CA THR A 112 -4.95 -9.62 -10.11
C THR A 112 -4.55 -11.07 -9.92
N ASN A 113 -4.59 -11.57 -8.69
CA ASN A 113 -4.57 -13.00 -8.37
C ASN A 113 -5.99 -13.57 -8.14
N ALA A 114 -7.02 -12.77 -8.38
CA ALA A 114 -8.43 -13.11 -8.25
C ALA A 114 -9.15 -13.04 -9.61
N SER A 115 -10.47 -12.80 -9.62
CA SER A 115 -11.22 -12.62 -10.87
C SER A 115 -10.80 -11.35 -11.60
N TYR A 116 -10.29 -11.50 -12.84
CA TYR A 116 -9.94 -10.37 -13.68
C TYR A 116 -11.16 -9.52 -14.06
N GLU A 117 -12.31 -10.15 -14.30
CA GLU A 117 -13.55 -9.45 -14.61
C GLU A 117 -13.95 -8.48 -13.51
N LYS A 118 -13.90 -8.92 -12.25
CA LYS A 118 -14.15 -8.06 -11.09
C LYS A 118 -13.14 -6.92 -10.98
N ALA A 119 -11.86 -7.18 -11.23
CA ALA A 119 -10.81 -6.16 -11.23
C ALA A 119 -11.09 -5.09 -12.27
N PHE A 120 -11.42 -5.50 -13.50
CA PHE A 120 -11.75 -4.60 -14.60
C PHE A 120 -13.00 -3.77 -14.31
N GLU A 121 -14.08 -4.40 -13.82
CA GLU A 121 -15.31 -3.72 -13.44
C GLU A 121 -15.08 -2.63 -12.38
N GLN A 122 -14.27 -2.91 -11.36
CA GLN A 122 -13.95 -1.94 -10.32
C GLN A 122 -13.21 -0.72 -10.89
N VAL A 123 -12.23 -0.95 -11.77
CA VAL A 123 -11.49 0.12 -12.44
C VAL A 123 -12.39 0.89 -13.41
N ALA A 124 -13.20 0.19 -14.21
CA ALA A 124 -14.11 0.79 -15.19
C ALA A 124 -15.23 1.62 -14.51
N ALA A 125 -15.76 1.11 -13.40
CA ALA A 125 -16.81 1.80 -12.62
C ALA A 125 -16.28 3.02 -11.86
N LYS A 126 -14.95 3.29 -11.89
CA LYS A 126 -14.29 4.34 -11.09
C LYS A 126 -14.75 4.30 -9.63
N LYS A 127 -14.86 3.11 -9.07
CA LYS A 127 -15.27 2.93 -7.68
C LYS A 127 -14.27 3.63 -6.78
N VAL A 128 -14.71 4.72 -6.15
CA VAL A 128 -13.90 5.48 -5.19
C VAL A 128 -13.89 4.69 -3.89
N LEU A 129 -12.76 4.07 -3.57
CA LEU A 129 -12.53 3.39 -2.29
C LEU A 129 -12.15 4.39 -1.19
N ILE A 130 -11.54 5.49 -1.57
CA ILE A 130 -10.92 6.49 -0.70
C ILE A 130 -11.42 7.87 -1.15
N ASP A 131 -11.69 8.79 -0.22
CA ASP A 131 -12.08 10.14 -0.56
C ASP A 131 -10.96 10.92 -1.29
N ASP A 132 -11.35 11.97 -2.03
CA ASP A 132 -10.45 12.72 -2.92
C ASP A 132 -9.28 13.36 -2.15
N GLN A 133 -9.48 13.77 -0.90
CA GLN A 133 -8.41 14.41 -0.11
C GLN A 133 -7.35 13.39 0.29
N LYS A 134 -7.76 12.20 0.74
CA LYS A 134 -6.84 11.10 1.04
C LYS A 134 -6.14 10.62 -0.22
N ALA A 135 -6.90 10.46 -1.32
CA ALA A 135 -6.33 10.06 -2.60
C ALA A 135 -5.26 11.05 -3.10
N ALA A 136 -5.48 12.36 -2.96
CA ALA A 136 -4.51 13.39 -3.31
C ALA A 136 -3.24 13.31 -2.43
N LYS A 137 -3.38 13.06 -1.13
CA LYS A 137 -2.23 12.85 -0.24
C LYS A 137 -1.44 11.61 -0.65
N MET A 138 -2.13 10.49 -0.91
CA MET A 138 -1.50 9.25 -1.37
C MET A 138 -0.76 9.43 -2.69
N ALA A 139 -1.32 10.22 -3.61
CA ALA A 139 -0.71 10.48 -4.91
C ALA A 139 0.61 11.25 -4.84
N ASN A 140 0.86 12.01 -3.79
CA ASN A 140 2.07 12.79 -3.61
C ASN A 140 3.19 12.05 -2.84
N ALA A 141 2.83 11.04 -2.05
CA ALA A 141 3.79 10.28 -1.26
C ALA A 141 4.63 9.30 -2.11
N ALA A 142 5.83 8.99 -1.65
CA ALA A 142 6.68 7.97 -2.26
C ALA A 142 6.06 6.57 -2.05
N ILE A 143 5.59 6.29 -0.84
CA ILE A 143 4.80 5.11 -0.50
C ILE A 143 3.62 5.59 0.35
N ALA A 144 2.42 5.15 0.03
CA ALA A 144 1.26 5.39 0.87
C ALA A 144 0.51 4.09 1.16
N VAL A 145 0.03 3.97 2.38
CA VAL A 145 -0.76 2.83 2.85
C VAL A 145 -2.03 3.37 3.47
N TYR A 146 -3.16 2.98 2.93
CA TYR A 146 -4.46 3.23 3.51
C TYR A 146 -5.07 1.91 3.96
N ALA A 147 -5.61 1.86 5.18
CA ALA A 147 -6.30 0.70 5.69
C ALA A 147 -7.65 1.11 6.29
N TYR A 148 -8.71 0.40 5.92
CA TYR A 148 -10.05 0.56 6.45
C TYR A 148 -10.37 -0.58 7.40
N GLU A 149 -10.70 -0.25 8.64
CA GLU A 149 -10.88 -1.22 9.74
C GLU A 149 -9.76 -2.27 9.78
N PRO A 150 -8.50 -1.86 9.99
CA PRO A 150 -7.33 -2.75 9.95
C PRO A 150 -7.34 -3.70 11.14
N GLN A 151 -8.09 -4.79 11.06
CA GLN A 151 -8.26 -5.68 12.20
C GLN A 151 -7.05 -6.56 12.52
N THR A 152 -6.10 -6.76 11.57
CA THR A 152 -5.00 -7.72 11.79
C THR A 152 -3.80 -7.59 10.85
N PHE A 153 -3.77 -6.65 9.90
CA PHE A 153 -2.88 -6.73 8.75
C PHE A 153 -1.48 -6.16 8.91
N PHE A 154 -1.19 -5.41 9.96
CA PHE A 154 0.07 -4.66 10.02
C PHE A 154 0.83 -4.82 11.30
N ASP A 155 1.95 -5.49 11.21
CA ASP A 155 3.11 -5.11 12.01
C ASP A 155 3.86 -4.02 11.22
N LEU A 156 3.55 -2.77 11.54
CA LEU A 156 4.18 -1.61 10.91
C LEU A 156 5.61 -1.37 11.41
N GLY A 157 6.16 -2.27 12.22
CA GLY A 157 7.44 -2.05 12.87
C GLY A 157 7.46 -0.86 13.82
N LEU A 158 6.28 -0.36 14.21
CA LEU A 158 6.14 0.81 15.09
C LEU A 158 6.00 0.43 16.57
N ASP A 159 6.22 -0.83 16.94
CA ASP A 159 5.98 -1.38 18.30
C ASP A 159 4.59 -1.03 18.87
N LEU A 160 3.61 -0.83 17.98
CA LEU A 160 2.24 -0.53 18.37
C LEU A 160 1.55 -1.83 18.81
N SER A 161 0.92 -1.81 19.98
CA SER A 161 0.09 -2.91 20.41
C SER A 161 -0.97 -3.22 19.37
N GLN A 162 -1.00 -4.46 18.86
CA GLN A 162 -2.03 -4.93 17.91
C GLN A 162 -3.45 -4.64 18.43
N THR A 163 -3.65 -4.70 19.73
CA THR A 163 -4.92 -4.38 20.38
C THR A 163 -5.36 -2.94 20.13
N VAL A 164 -4.42 -1.99 20.03
CA VAL A 164 -4.76 -0.58 19.78
C VAL A 164 -4.99 -0.34 18.30
N ILE A 165 -4.17 -0.94 17.42
CA ILE A 165 -4.33 -0.80 15.96
C ILE A 165 -5.65 -1.43 15.50
N SER A 166 -6.05 -2.56 16.09
CA SER A 166 -7.31 -3.24 15.74
C SER A 166 -8.57 -2.43 16.09
N GLN A 167 -8.42 -1.34 16.84
CA GLN A 167 -9.50 -0.40 17.19
C GLN A 167 -9.48 0.86 16.33
N ALA A 168 -8.63 0.93 15.31
CA ALA A 168 -8.66 2.01 14.33
C ALA A 168 -9.79 1.77 13.32
N LYS A 169 -10.55 2.82 13.01
CA LYS A 169 -11.53 2.82 11.91
C LYS A 169 -10.84 2.96 10.58
N GLU A 170 -9.90 3.86 10.52
CA GLU A 170 -9.13 4.16 9.33
C GLU A 170 -7.68 4.50 9.70
N MET A 171 -6.78 4.16 8.80
CA MET A 171 -5.39 4.54 8.92
C MET A 171 -4.85 4.95 7.54
N LEU A 172 -4.21 6.11 7.48
CA LEU A 172 -3.48 6.58 6.31
C LEU A 172 -2.06 6.89 6.72
N LEU A 173 -1.10 6.18 6.14
CA LEU A 173 0.33 6.37 6.35
C LEU A 173 0.96 6.82 5.04
N LEU A 174 1.75 7.88 5.09
CA LEU A 174 2.43 8.48 3.96
C LEU A 174 3.92 8.50 4.27
N PHE A 175 4.72 7.88 3.41
CA PHE A 175 6.17 7.83 3.55
C PHE A 175 6.80 8.63 2.43
N ASP A 176 7.72 9.53 2.79
CA ASP A 176 8.49 10.30 1.83
C ASP A 176 9.99 10.17 2.11
N GLN A 177 10.77 10.08 1.03
CA GLN A 177 12.22 10.01 1.13
C GLN A 177 12.79 11.36 1.54
N LYS A 178 13.76 11.34 2.46
CA LYS A 178 14.55 12.51 2.82
C LYS A 178 15.71 12.70 1.83
N SER A 179 16.09 13.94 1.59
CA SER A 179 17.26 14.29 0.74
C SER A 179 18.57 13.68 1.26
N GLU A 180 18.68 13.54 2.58
CA GLU A 180 19.86 12.98 3.28
C GLU A 180 19.82 11.46 3.42
N GLY A 181 18.81 10.81 2.86
CA GLY A 181 18.54 9.38 3.02
C GLY A 181 17.59 9.08 4.19
N GLY A 182 16.98 7.90 4.14
CA GLY A 182 15.90 7.51 5.06
C GLY A 182 14.55 8.08 4.68
N TYR A 183 13.57 7.94 5.57
CA TYR A 183 12.18 8.33 5.33
C TYR A 183 11.63 9.16 6.49
N THR A 184 10.67 10.01 6.15
CA THR A 184 9.71 10.56 7.09
C THR A 184 8.34 9.94 6.88
N MET A 185 7.54 9.90 7.92
CA MET A 185 6.16 9.41 7.88
C MET A 185 5.20 10.46 8.40
N ASP A 186 4.15 10.72 7.62
CA ASP A 186 2.92 11.33 8.09
C ASP A 186 1.88 10.24 8.34
N ALA A 187 1.17 10.30 9.46
CA ALA A 187 0.10 9.36 9.76
C ALA A 187 -1.19 10.10 10.17
N TYR A 188 -2.32 9.57 9.70
CA TYR A 188 -3.67 10.00 10.06
C TYR A 188 -4.44 8.75 10.48
N ILE A 189 -4.80 8.64 11.76
CA ILE A 189 -5.41 7.44 12.32
C ILE A 189 -6.69 7.84 13.05
N SER A 190 -7.84 7.45 12.50
CA SER A 190 -9.14 7.61 13.17
C SER A 190 -9.40 6.42 14.08
N MET A 191 -9.70 6.68 15.32
CA MET A 191 -9.99 5.68 16.34
C MET A 191 -11.51 5.58 16.61
N ASP A 192 -11.93 4.55 17.32
CA ASP A 192 -13.35 4.42 17.70
C ASP A 192 -13.82 5.48 18.70
N THR A 193 -12.91 5.98 19.52
CA THR A 193 -13.21 6.99 20.54
C THR A 193 -12.05 7.94 20.79
N PRO A 194 -12.31 9.18 21.27
CA PRO A 194 -11.27 10.13 21.65
C PRO A 194 -10.32 9.58 22.73
N LYS A 195 -10.80 8.73 23.62
CA LYS A 195 -9.97 8.08 24.64
C LYS A 195 -8.93 7.16 24.02
N LEU A 196 -9.32 6.39 23.01
CA LEU A 196 -8.39 5.51 22.26
C LEU A 196 -7.39 6.32 21.45
N ALA A 197 -7.82 7.44 20.84
CA ALA A 197 -6.94 8.35 20.14
C ALA A 197 -5.84 8.92 21.08
N ASN A 198 -6.22 9.34 22.27
CA ASN A 198 -5.26 9.78 23.29
C ASN A 198 -4.29 8.65 23.70
N THR A 199 -4.79 7.44 23.91
CA THR A 199 -3.97 6.27 24.27
C THR A 199 -2.97 5.96 23.16
N LEU A 200 -3.42 5.89 21.90
CA LEU A 200 -2.55 5.67 20.74
C LEU A 200 -1.47 6.74 20.64
N SER A 201 -1.84 8.00 20.72
CA SER A 201 -0.88 9.11 20.64
C SER A 201 0.19 9.03 21.73
N GLN A 202 -0.18 8.71 22.97
CA GLN A 202 0.77 8.54 24.05
C GLN A 202 1.71 7.36 23.81
N MET A 203 1.20 6.22 23.32
CA MET A 203 2.01 5.04 23.02
C MET A 203 3.03 5.32 21.92
N VAL A 204 2.58 5.90 20.79
CA VAL A 204 3.47 6.23 19.66
C VAL A 204 4.53 7.23 20.10
N ARG A 205 4.15 8.27 20.85
CA ARG A 205 5.09 9.26 21.36
C ARG A 205 6.12 8.64 22.30
N SER A 206 5.68 7.75 23.20
CA SER A 206 6.58 7.07 24.12
C SER A 206 7.54 6.12 23.41
N GLY A 207 7.05 5.34 22.43
CA GLY A 207 7.86 4.46 21.60
C GLY A 207 8.89 5.25 20.78
N TYR A 208 8.46 6.36 20.16
CA TYR A 208 9.35 7.22 19.39
C TYR A 208 10.45 7.85 20.26
N LEU A 209 10.10 8.34 21.45
CA LEU A 209 11.07 8.84 22.45
C LEU A 209 12.06 7.78 22.89
N ALA A 210 11.58 6.55 23.15
CA ALA A 210 12.44 5.43 23.54
C ALA A 210 13.45 5.11 22.43
N ARG A 211 13.01 5.11 21.16
CA ARG A 211 13.88 4.93 20.00
C ARG A 211 14.94 6.03 19.90
N LEU A 212 14.54 7.30 19.92
CA LEU A 212 15.49 8.43 19.84
C LEU A 212 16.58 8.33 20.92
N LYS A 213 16.19 7.94 22.15
CA LYS A 213 17.16 7.73 23.25
C LYS A 213 18.07 6.54 23.00
N LYS A 214 17.53 5.42 22.52
CA LYS A 214 18.30 4.20 22.18
C LYS A 214 19.33 4.51 21.11
N ASP A 215 18.92 5.23 20.07
CA ASP A 215 19.75 5.55 18.90
C ASP A 215 20.65 6.79 19.16
N ARG A 216 20.56 7.39 20.36
CA ARG A 216 21.31 8.59 20.76
C ARG A 216 21.08 9.78 19.83
N ILE A 217 19.88 9.88 19.25
CA ILE A 217 19.49 11.00 18.39
C ILE A 217 19.06 12.18 19.27
N PRO A 218 19.70 13.35 19.14
CA PRO A 218 19.31 14.52 19.91
C PRO A 218 17.92 15.00 19.50
N PHE A 219 17.09 15.40 20.45
CA PHE A 219 15.75 15.89 20.21
C PHE A 219 15.38 17.04 21.16
N LYS A 220 14.48 17.89 20.73
CA LYS A 220 13.84 18.91 21.58
C LYS A 220 12.41 18.49 21.88
N ILE A 221 11.99 18.64 23.13
CA ILE A 221 10.62 18.29 23.54
C ILE A 221 9.59 19.14 22.78
N ALA A 222 9.89 20.40 22.49
CA ALA A 222 9.01 21.29 21.72
C ALA A 222 8.73 20.75 20.30
N ASP A 223 9.74 20.21 19.62
CA ASP A 223 9.61 19.64 18.26
C ASP A 223 8.71 18.39 18.30
N LEU A 224 8.89 17.55 19.33
CA LEU A 224 8.05 16.38 19.55
C LEU A 224 6.58 16.75 19.82
N MET A 225 6.33 17.82 20.55
CA MET A 225 4.96 18.29 20.81
C MET A 225 4.27 18.77 19.54
N GLN A 226 5.03 19.25 18.56
CA GLN A 226 4.50 19.71 17.26
C GLN A 226 4.30 18.58 16.24
N MET A 227 4.78 17.37 16.53
CA MET A 227 4.60 16.22 15.64
C MET A 227 3.28 15.50 15.86
N PHE A 228 2.71 15.58 17.06
CA PHE A 228 1.57 14.77 17.47
C PHE A 228 0.36 15.65 17.78
N PHE A 229 -0.65 15.56 16.96
CA PHE A 229 -1.92 16.29 17.14
C PHE A 229 -3.05 15.29 17.39
N ILE A 230 -4.00 15.68 18.21
CA ILE A 230 -5.23 14.95 18.46
C ILE A 230 -6.38 15.91 18.28
N GLU A 231 -7.32 15.54 17.44
CA GLU A 231 -8.57 16.27 17.23
C GLU A 231 -9.70 15.24 17.30
N ASP A 232 -10.45 15.27 18.36
CA ASP A 232 -11.47 14.28 18.68
C ASP A 232 -10.92 12.84 18.65
N ASP A 233 -11.38 12.01 17.70
CA ASP A 233 -10.95 10.63 17.51
C ASP A 233 -9.81 10.47 16.49
N LEU A 234 -9.33 11.56 15.90
CA LEU A 234 -8.24 11.57 14.91
C LEU A 234 -6.89 11.84 15.57
N VAL A 235 -5.96 10.92 15.38
CA VAL A 235 -4.53 11.12 15.69
C VAL A 235 -3.80 11.48 14.40
N THR A 236 -3.13 12.62 14.41
CA THR A 236 -2.25 13.06 13.32
C THR A 236 -0.81 13.10 13.79
N ILE A 237 0.06 12.44 13.05
CA ILE A 237 1.50 12.45 13.27
C ILE A 237 2.13 13.07 12.03
N LYS A 238 3.07 14.01 12.23
CA LYS A 238 3.71 14.74 11.15
C LYS A 238 5.22 14.60 11.19
N HIS A 239 5.78 14.31 10.00
CA HIS A 239 7.23 14.30 9.77
C HIS A 239 8.03 13.45 10.78
N MET A 240 7.44 12.33 11.20
CA MET A 240 8.12 11.40 12.09
C MET A 240 9.23 10.66 11.32
N ASP A 241 10.47 10.74 11.80
CA ASP A 241 11.56 9.97 11.23
C ASP A 241 11.32 8.47 11.38
N VAL A 242 11.44 7.74 10.29
CA VAL A 242 11.29 6.29 10.25
C VAL A 242 12.67 5.65 10.20
N GLY A 243 12.91 4.69 11.09
CA GLY A 243 14.17 3.95 11.11
C GLY A 243 14.33 3.08 9.86
N GLU A 244 15.56 2.85 9.44
CA GLU A 244 15.83 2.07 8.23
C GLU A 244 15.30 0.62 8.33
N GLU A 245 15.42 0.00 9.52
CA GLU A 245 14.85 -1.32 9.79
C GLU A 245 13.33 -1.37 9.54
N GLN A 246 12.61 -0.35 10.00
CA GLN A 246 11.15 -0.26 9.82
C GLN A 246 10.76 -0.10 8.35
N VAL A 247 11.50 0.72 7.62
CA VAL A 247 11.29 0.87 6.16
C VAL A 247 11.57 -0.43 5.43
N GLN A 248 12.60 -1.16 5.81
CA GLN A 248 12.93 -2.46 5.23
C GLN A 248 11.83 -3.49 5.51
N LEU A 249 11.26 -3.53 6.71
CA LEU A 249 10.12 -4.40 7.04
C LEU A 249 8.90 -4.08 6.19
N ILE A 250 8.56 -2.79 6.03
CA ILE A 250 7.46 -2.36 5.15
C ILE A 250 7.73 -2.80 3.71
N LYS A 251 8.94 -2.55 3.19
CA LYS A 251 9.33 -2.95 1.84
C LYS A 251 9.28 -4.47 1.65
N GLN A 252 9.79 -5.24 2.60
CA GLN A 252 9.73 -6.71 2.56
C GLN A 252 8.29 -7.22 2.60
N SER A 253 7.43 -6.63 3.42
CA SER A 253 6.00 -6.96 3.44
C SER A 253 5.34 -6.67 2.09
N LEU A 254 5.66 -5.54 1.46
CA LEU A 254 5.16 -5.20 0.13
C LEU A 254 5.70 -6.15 -0.95
N THR A 255 6.99 -6.50 -0.90
CA THR A 255 7.58 -7.44 -1.86
C THR A 255 7.09 -8.89 -1.68
N GLY A 256 6.74 -9.28 -0.46
CA GLY A 256 6.15 -10.59 -0.17
C GLY A 256 4.67 -10.70 -0.59
N LEU A 257 4.01 -9.57 -0.87
CA LEU A 257 2.63 -9.51 -1.38
C LEU A 257 2.57 -9.48 -2.91
N LEU A 258 3.67 -9.19 -3.58
CA LEU A 258 3.82 -9.05 -5.03
C LEU A 258 4.59 -10.22 -5.64
#